data_fd95eedb1fd7b74cd3e1aaab5bcf42e0
#
_entry.id   fd95eedb1fd7b74cd3e1aaab5bcf42e0
#
_cell.length_a   1.000
_cell.length_b   1.000
_cell.length_c   1.000
_cell.angle_alpha   90.00
_cell.angle_beta   90.00
_cell.angle_gamma   90.00
#
_symmetry.space_group_name_H-M   'P 1'
#
loop_
_entity.id
_entity.type
_entity.pdbx_description
1 polymer ?
#
loop_
_entity_poly.entity_id
_entity_poly.type
_entity_poly.pdbx_seq_one_letter_code
_entity_poly.pdbx_strand_id
1 'polypeptide(L)'
;MKVAEKDIVVHGMLEDEYGRCREVIKALHAKAENYPKGALNVRKKQSKGKEYVYHYLVRRDGKKVVNRHISEKDLPELQKQIEEREKYRKEILAYKKRMVYLEKLLKKPNREGGHDKSAAR
;
A
#
# COMPACT_ATOMS: atom_id res chain seq x y z
N MET A 1 10.45 24.50 -9.54
CA MET A 1 11.45 25.36 -8.88
C MET A 1 12.63 24.52 -8.41
N LYS A 2 13.83 24.99 -8.66
CA LYS A 2 15.04 24.20 -8.40
C LYS A 2 15.98 24.87 -7.41
N VAL A 3 15.42 25.19 -6.28
CA VAL A 3 16.15 25.89 -5.21
C VAL A 3 17.36 25.07 -4.74
N ALA A 4 17.22 23.75 -4.69
CA ALA A 4 18.27 22.88 -4.19
C ALA A 4 19.55 22.91 -5.00
N GLU A 5 19.49 23.30 -6.27
CA GLU A 5 20.68 23.37 -7.11
C GLU A 5 21.64 24.46 -6.68
N LYS A 6 21.12 25.55 -6.10
CA LYS A 6 21.91 26.71 -5.76
C LYS A 6 22.24 26.81 -4.29
N ASP A 7 21.57 26.01 -3.46
CA ASP A 7 21.74 26.06 -2.01
C ASP A 7 22.16 24.68 -1.52
N ILE A 8 23.42 24.55 -1.13
CA ILE A 8 23.96 23.28 -0.66
C ILE A 8 23.28 22.79 0.60
N VAL A 9 22.94 23.71 1.50
CA VAL A 9 22.26 23.33 2.76
C VAL A 9 20.88 22.79 2.48
N VAL A 10 20.11 23.50 1.66
CA VAL A 10 18.75 23.06 1.30
C VAL A 10 18.82 21.73 0.54
N HIS A 11 19.79 21.59 -0.37
CA HIS A 11 19.96 20.34 -1.10
C HIS A 11 20.23 19.18 -0.16
N GLY A 12 21.11 19.39 0.83
CA GLY A 12 21.39 18.36 1.82
C GLY A 12 20.17 17.98 2.64
N MET A 13 19.37 18.96 3.04
CA MET A 13 18.14 18.71 3.80
C MET A 13 17.15 17.89 2.98
N LEU A 14 17.03 18.19 1.68
CA LEU A 14 16.12 17.46 0.80
C LEU A 14 16.61 16.02 0.57
N GLU A 15 17.92 15.84 0.45
CA GLU A 15 18.50 14.51 0.34
C GLU A 15 18.24 13.68 1.60
N ASP A 16 18.39 14.28 2.77
CA ASP A 16 18.13 13.62 4.03
C ASP A 16 16.66 13.22 4.15
N GLU A 17 15.77 14.11 3.76
CA GLU A 17 14.34 13.81 3.80
C GLU A 17 13.98 12.71 2.81
N TYR A 18 14.59 12.69 1.64
CA TYR A 18 14.39 11.62 0.67
C TYR A 18 14.79 10.26 1.26
N GLY A 19 15.95 10.22 1.90
CA GLY A 19 16.43 9.01 2.56
C GLY A 19 15.50 8.58 3.69
N ARG A 20 15.02 9.54 4.48
CA ARG A 20 14.09 9.26 5.57
C ARG A 20 12.80 8.64 5.03
N CYS A 21 12.24 9.20 3.96
CA CYS A 21 11.03 8.66 3.35
C CYS A 21 11.22 7.21 2.89
N ARG A 22 12.39 6.92 2.32
CA ARG A 22 12.69 5.56 1.88
C ARG A 22 12.68 4.59 3.05
N GLU A 23 13.29 4.98 4.17
CA GLU A 23 13.35 4.12 5.34
C GLU A 23 11.96 3.95 6.00
N VAL A 24 11.16 5.01 6.00
CA VAL A 24 9.80 4.93 6.52
C VAL A 24 8.96 3.96 5.69
N ILE A 25 9.07 4.04 4.36
CA ILE A 25 8.33 3.14 3.47
C ILE A 25 8.71 1.69 3.74
N LYS A 26 10.00 1.43 3.91
CA LYS A 26 10.49 0.10 4.24
C LYS A 26 9.90 -0.43 5.54
N ALA A 27 9.88 0.41 6.57
CA ALA A 27 9.33 0.03 7.87
C ALA A 27 7.83 -0.22 7.78
N LEU A 28 7.11 0.61 7.03
CA LEU A 28 5.68 0.44 6.85
C LEU A 28 5.34 -0.83 6.09
N HIS A 29 6.12 -1.17 5.07
CA HIS A 29 5.94 -2.44 4.36
C HIS A 29 6.12 -3.64 5.30
N ALA A 30 7.15 -3.59 6.14
CA ALA A 30 7.40 -4.67 7.08
C ALA A 30 6.24 -4.84 8.06
N LYS A 31 5.66 -3.73 8.51
CA LYS A 31 4.49 -3.78 9.40
C LYS A 31 3.26 -4.31 8.69
N ALA A 32 3.04 -3.86 7.45
CA ALA A 32 1.88 -4.28 6.67
C ALA A 32 1.89 -5.78 6.40
N GLU A 33 3.06 -6.37 6.26
CA GLU A 33 3.17 -7.81 6.01
C GLU A 33 2.72 -8.67 7.17
N ASN A 34 2.61 -8.11 8.36
CA ASN A 34 2.09 -8.83 9.52
C ASN A 34 0.58 -9.02 9.48
N TYR A 35 -0.09 -8.41 8.52
CA TYR A 35 -1.55 -8.45 8.42
C TYR A 35 -1.98 -9.19 7.16
N PRO A 36 -3.16 -9.81 7.17
CA PRO A 36 -3.59 -10.61 6.02
C PRO A 36 -3.84 -9.77 4.79
N LYS A 37 -3.43 -10.30 3.66
CA LYS A 37 -3.71 -9.70 2.35
C LYS A 37 -5.11 -10.08 1.92
N GLY A 38 -5.72 -9.20 1.13
CA GLY A 38 -6.99 -9.50 0.50
C GLY A 38 -8.10 -8.57 0.94
N ALA A 39 -9.27 -8.87 0.46
CA ALA A 39 -10.47 -8.09 0.75
C ALA A 39 -11.58 -9.03 1.20
N LEU A 40 -12.42 -8.53 2.09
CA LEU A 40 -13.59 -9.29 2.53
C LEU A 40 -14.68 -9.20 1.47
N ASN A 41 -15.26 -10.35 1.16
CA ASN A 41 -16.33 -10.49 0.22
C ASN A 41 -17.52 -11.12 0.92
N VAL A 42 -18.71 -10.52 0.78
CA VAL A 42 -19.92 -11.02 1.38
C VAL A 42 -20.74 -11.72 0.30
N ARG A 43 -21.12 -12.95 0.54
CA ARG A 43 -21.96 -13.72 -0.38
C ARG A 43 -23.22 -14.15 0.32
N LYS A 44 -24.33 -13.95 -0.35
CA LYS A 44 -25.64 -14.33 0.17
C LYS A 44 -26.13 -15.54 -0.58
N LYS A 45 -26.69 -16.48 0.15
CA LYS A 45 -27.24 -17.68 -0.44
C LYS A 45 -28.60 -17.95 0.17
N GLN A 46 -29.58 -18.26 -0.67
CA GLN A 46 -30.92 -18.61 -0.20
C GLN A 46 -31.09 -20.10 -0.28
N SER A 47 -31.64 -20.67 0.77
CA SER A 47 -31.94 -22.09 0.83
C SER A 47 -33.15 -22.30 1.74
N LYS A 48 -34.16 -23.00 1.22
CA LYS A 48 -35.38 -23.35 1.97
C LYS A 48 -36.07 -22.14 2.61
N GLY A 49 -36.13 -21.03 1.85
CA GLY A 49 -36.78 -19.82 2.33
C GLY A 49 -35.97 -18.98 3.30
N LYS A 50 -34.74 -19.37 3.59
CA LYS A 50 -33.86 -18.63 4.49
C LYS A 50 -32.68 -18.06 3.73
N GLU A 51 -32.25 -16.89 4.14
CA GLU A 51 -31.08 -16.27 3.57
C GLU A 51 -29.89 -16.50 4.48
N TYR A 52 -28.81 -17.00 3.89
CA TYR A 52 -27.55 -17.20 4.59
C TYR A 52 -26.51 -16.25 4.06
N VAL A 53 -25.73 -15.69 4.97
CA VAL A 53 -24.67 -14.74 4.62
C VAL A 53 -23.34 -15.38 4.96
N TYR A 54 -22.46 -15.40 3.96
CA TYR A 54 -21.12 -15.97 4.13
C TYR A 54 -20.09 -14.90 3.84
N HIS A 55 -19.02 -14.95 4.63
CA HIS A 55 -17.89 -14.02 4.46
C HIS A 55 -16.67 -14.78 3.99
N TYR A 56 -15.99 -14.24 3.00
CA TYR A 56 -14.79 -14.83 2.45
C TYR A 56 -13.69 -13.80 2.40
N LEU A 57 -12.48 -14.23 2.70
CA LEU A 57 -11.28 -13.44 2.44
C LEU A 57 -10.79 -13.83 1.06
N VAL A 58 -10.78 -12.89 0.15
CA VAL A 58 -10.39 -13.10 -1.23
C VAL A 58 -9.05 -12.43 -1.45
N ARG A 59 -8.08 -13.20 -1.90
CA ARG A 59 -6.76 -12.68 -2.21
C ARG A 59 -6.23 -13.28 -3.49
N ARG A 60 -5.33 -12.57 -4.13
CA ARG A 60 -4.69 -13.06 -5.33
C ARG A 60 -3.34 -13.67 -4.95
N ASP A 61 -3.10 -14.87 -5.46
CA ASP A 61 -1.84 -15.56 -5.27
C ASP A 61 -1.30 -15.90 -6.66
N GLY A 62 -0.46 -15.01 -7.20
CA GLY A 62 -0.02 -15.11 -8.56
C GLY A 62 -1.19 -14.93 -9.52
N LYS A 63 -1.44 -15.92 -10.37
CA LYS A 63 -2.56 -15.89 -11.30
C LYS A 63 -3.84 -16.46 -10.72
N LYS A 64 -3.75 -17.02 -9.53
CA LYS A 64 -4.91 -17.65 -8.88
C LYS A 64 -5.58 -16.70 -7.93
N VAL A 65 -6.89 -16.87 -7.79
CA VAL A 65 -7.67 -16.17 -6.76
C VAL A 65 -8.00 -17.18 -5.69
N VAL A 66 -7.60 -16.89 -4.47
CA VAL A 66 -7.83 -17.78 -3.34
C VAL A 66 -8.95 -17.20 -2.48
N ASN A 67 -9.96 -18.01 -2.21
CA ASN A 67 -11.09 -17.65 -1.37
C ASN A 67 -11.02 -18.47 -0.09
N ARG A 68 -11.03 -17.81 1.05
CA ARG A 68 -11.04 -18.50 2.34
C ARG A 68 -12.30 -18.12 3.10
N HIS A 69 -13.08 -19.12 3.48
CA HIS A 69 -14.29 -18.90 4.28
C HIS A 69 -13.91 -18.41 5.67
N ILE A 70 -14.59 -17.36 6.13
CA ILE A 70 -14.35 -16.75 7.43
C ILE A 70 -15.59 -16.97 8.30
N SER A 71 -15.40 -17.56 9.47
CA SER A 71 -16.50 -17.76 10.40
C SER A 71 -16.93 -16.43 11.00
N GLU A 72 -18.18 -16.37 11.45
CA GLU A 72 -18.68 -15.16 12.12
C GLU A 72 -17.85 -14.83 13.35
N LYS A 73 -17.33 -15.84 14.01
CA LYS A 73 -16.51 -15.68 15.20
C LYS A 73 -15.20 -14.94 14.91
N ASP A 74 -14.59 -15.25 13.78
CA ASP A 74 -13.30 -14.67 13.40
C ASP A 74 -13.42 -13.35 12.63
N LEU A 75 -14.61 -13.04 12.17
CA LEU A 75 -14.83 -11.90 11.28
C LEU A 75 -14.42 -10.56 11.87
N PRO A 76 -14.81 -10.20 13.13
CA PRO A 76 -14.46 -8.87 13.66
C PRO A 76 -12.95 -8.65 13.75
N GLU A 77 -12.20 -9.66 14.19
CA GLU A 77 -10.77 -9.57 14.30
C GLU A 77 -10.11 -9.42 12.94
N LEU A 78 -10.57 -10.19 11.97
CA LEU A 78 -10.04 -10.12 10.63
C LEU A 78 -10.32 -8.76 9.98
N GLN A 79 -11.53 -8.21 10.18
CA GLN A 79 -11.87 -6.89 9.68
C GLN A 79 -10.91 -5.83 10.22
N LYS A 80 -10.62 -5.92 11.52
CA LYS A 80 -9.72 -5.00 12.18
C LYS A 80 -8.32 -5.09 11.58
N GLN A 81 -7.84 -6.30 11.35
CA GLN A 81 -6.51 -6.52 10.78
C GLN A 81 -6.42 -6.00 9.35
N ILE A 82 -7.46 -6.19 8.56
CA ILE A 82 -7.49 -5.69 7.18
C ILE A 82 -7.48 -4.17 7.17
N GLU A 83 -8.22 -3.53 8.07
CA GLU A 83 -8.23 -2.08 8.18
C GLU A 83 -6.86 -1.54 8.57
N GLU A 84 -6.17 -2.22 9.49
CA GLU A 84 -4.82 -1.82 9.88
C GLU A 84 -3.85 -1.90 8.70
N ARG A 85 -3.93 -2.99 7.93
CA ARG A 85 -3.09 -3.12 6.74
C ARG A 85 -3.37 -2.00 5.74
N GLU A 86 -4.65 -1.65 5.57
CA GLU A 86 -5.02 -0.59 4.63
C GLU A 86 -4.48 0.77 5.06
N LYS A 87 -4.44 1.04 6.35
CA LYS A 87 -3.85 2.27 6.87
C LYS A 87 -2.37 2.36 6.48
N TYR A 88 -1.62 1.27 6.66
CA TYR A 88 -0.22 1.25 6.28
C TYR A 88 -0.04 1.46 4.80
N ARG A 89 -0.89 0.85 3.97
CA ARG A 89 -0.81 1.02 2.53
C ARG A 89 -1.04 2.46 2.11
N LYS A 90 -1.99 3.15 2.75
CA LYS A 90 -2.25 4.56 2.46
C LYS A 90 -1.07 5.44 2.85
N GLU A 91 -0.47 5.15 3.98
CA GLU A 91 0.73 5.89 4.41
C GLU A 91 1.88 5.68 3.44
N ILE A 92 2.08 4.45 2.99
CA ILE A 92 3.12 4.15 2.01
C ILE A 92 2.92 4.97 0.74
N LEU A 93 1.67 5.04 0.24
CA LEU A 93 1.38 5.82 -0.94
C LEU A 93 1.67 7.31 -0.73
N ALA A 94 1.34 7.84 0.44
CA ALA A 94 1.61 9.23 0.76
C ALA A 94 3.12 9.51 0.73
N TYR A 95 3.92 8.63 1.34
CA TYR A 95 5.37 8.80 1.34
C TYR A 95 5.97 8.63 -0.05
N LYS A 96 5.42 7.74 -0.87
CA LYS A 96 5.88 7.60 -2.25
C LYS A 96 5.65 8.86 -3.06
N LYS A 97 4.48 9.50 -2.87
CA LYS A 97 4.20 10.78 -3.53
C LYS A 97 5.17 11.86 -3.09
N ARG A 98 5.49 11.86 -1.80
CA ARG A 98 6.46 12.82 -1.26
C ARG A 98 7.84 12.59 -1.89
N MET A 99 8.25 11.34 -2.05
CA MET A 99 9.52 11.02 -2.70
C MET A 99 9.57 11.50 -4.15
N VAL A 100 8.47 11.32 -4.88
CA VAL A 100 8.39 11.80 -6.27
C VAL A 100 8.58 13.32 -6.32
N TYR A 101 7.95 14.02 -5.39
CA TYR A 101 8.10 15.47 -5.31
C TYR A 101 9.55 15.86 -5.00
N LEU A 102 10.17 15.18 -4.03
CA LEU A 102 11.56 15.44 -3.68
C LEU A 102 12.51 15.13 -4.83
N GLU A 103 12.22 14.08 -5.60
CA GLU A 103 13.01 13.75 -6.79
C GLU A 103 13.01 14.88 -7.80
N LYS A 104 11.86 15.52 -7.98
CA LYS A 104 11.75 16.65 -8.89
C LYS A 104 12.60 17.83 -8.42
N LEU A 105 12.57 18.09 -7.11
CA LEU A 105 13.37 19.17 -6.55
C LEU A 105 14.87 18.89 -6.62
N LEU A 106 15.24 17.62 -6.52
CA LEU A 106 16.63 17.19 -6.54
C LEU A 106 17.11 16.81 -7.94
N LYS A 107 16.21 16.81 -8.91
CA LYS A 107 16.49 16.37 -10.28
C LYS A 107 16.95 14.92 -10.36
N LYS A 108 16.46 14.09 -9.44
CA LYS A 108 16.77 12.67 -9.47
C LYS A 108 15.93 11.96 -10.51
N PRO A 109 16.46 10.90 -11.15
CA PRO A 109 15.64 10.10 -12.05
C PRO A 109 14.56 9.37 -11.28
N ASN A 110 13.37 9.28 -11.88
CA ASN A 110 12.26 8.56 -11.29
C ASN A 110 12.49 7.07 -11.49
N ARG A 111 12.56 6.32 -10.41
CA ARG A 111 12.80 4.87 -10.45
C ARG A 111 11.53 4.04 -10.44
N GLU A 112 10.44 4.72 -10.21
CA GLU A 112 9.16 4.02 -10.08
C GLU A 112 8.45 3.84 -11.41
N GLY A 113 8.85 4.57 -12.28
CA GLY A 113 8.16 4.48 -13.46
C GLY A 113 8.74 3.72 -14.55
N GLY A 114 8.72 3.88 -14.21
CA GLY A 114 9.11 3.78 -14.88
C GLY A 114 8.80 3.66 -15.52
N HIS A 115 9.00 3.84 -15.50
CA HIS A 115 8.98 3.68 -16.07
C HIS A 115 8.54 3.84 -16.53
N ASP A 116 8.64 4.22 -16.56
CA ASP A 116 8.46 4.36 -17.04
C ASP A 116 8.14 4.52 -17.61
N LYS A 117 7.98 4.60 -17.62
CA LYS A 117 7.95 4.66 -18.02
C LYS A 117 7.78 4.65 -18.50
N SER A 118 7.77 4.80 -18.56
CA SER A 118 7.81 4.79 -19.01
C SER A 118 7.76 4.78 -19.53
N ALA A 119 7.67 4.86 -19.48
CA ALA A 119 7.83 4.80 -19.96
C ALA A 119 7.64 4.59 -20.62
N ALA A 120 7.50 4.64 -20.64
CA ALA A 120 7.61 4.40 -21.17
C ALA A 120 7.29 4.13 -21.87
N ARG A 121 7.20 4.07 -22.00
CA ARG A 121 7.14 3.88 -22.64
C ARG A 121 7.22 3.55 -23.42
#